data_de00f36a0d0692817617531a0e11356e
#
_entry.id   de00f36a0d0692817617531a0e11356e
#
_cell.length_a   1.000
_cell.length_b   1.000
_cell.length_c   1.000
_cell.angle_alpha   90.00
_cell.angle_beta   90.00
_cell.angle_gamma   90.00
#
_symmetry.space_group_name_H-M   'P 1'
#
loop_
_entity.id
_entity.type
_entity.pdbx_description
1 polymer ?
#
loop_
_entity_poly.entity_id
_entity_poly.type
_entity_poly.pdbx_seq_one_letter_code
_entity_poly.pdbx_strand_id
1 'polypeptide(L)'
;MRARRSRAVSLLVTSVVLTGFLLPGAVAKDEVPAPASGTASGTDFQAPAVVDLTQVPAEPPVQPARPAARELFGADCDTEINGSQVVAFCHNGYPQTDLVRLHVECDRWWDVDGDGAAVAVGPAGRVELSGRCWKEVRSAWVSHQRQ
;
A
#
# COMPACT_ATOMS: atom_id res chain seq x y z
N MET A 1 18.46 -52.80 7.91
CA MET A 1 18.51 -52.22 9.28
C MET A 1 18.80 -50.72 9.19
N ARG A 2 17.80 -49.88 9.37
CA ARG A 2 17.94 -48.40 9.29
C ARG A 2 17.75 -47.85 10.67
N ALA A 3 18.81 -47.26 11.24
CA ALA A 3 18.83 -46.63 12.55
C ALA A 3 18.02 -45.34 12.51
N ARG A 4 16.96 -45.26 13.32
CA ARG A 4 16.22 -44.02 13.60
C ARG A 4 17.05 -43.17 14.58
N ARG A 5 17.48 -41.98 14.12
CA ARG A 5 18.07 -40.98 15.00
C ARG A 5 16.95 -40.15 15.60
N SER A 6 16.68 -40.35 16.88
CA SER A 6 15.85 -39.49 17.70
C SER A 6 16.56 -38.16 17.92
N ARG A 7 15.97 -37.06 17.46
CA ARG A 7 16.40 -35.71 17.82
C ARG A 7 15.61 -35.28 19.05
N ALA A 8 16.30 -35.19 20.16
CA ALA A 8 15.78 -34.59 21.39
C ALA A 8 15.59 -33.08 21.15
N VAL A 9 14.33 -32.60 21.29
CA VAL A 9 14.02 -31.18 21.27
C VAL A 9 14.18 -30.67 22.69
N SER A 10 15.21 -29.86 22.93
CA SER A 10 15.39 -29.09 24.18
C SER A 10 14.42 -27.91 24.18
N LEU A 11 13.42 -27.96 25.06
CA LEU A 11 12.55 -26.85 25.38
C LEU A 11 13.27 -25.91 26.34
N LEU A 12 13.78 -24.78 25.85
CA LEU A 12 14.19 -23.64 26.67
C LEU A 12 12.98 -22.77 26.95
N VAL A 13 12.50 -22.83 28.18
CA VAL A 13 11.48 -21.93 28.71
C VAL A 13 12.18 -20.64 29.14
N THR A 14 12.07 -19.58 28.36
CA THR A 14 12.51 -18.24 28.76
C THR A 14 11.32 -17.50 29.40
N SER A 15 11.41 -17.32 30.73
CA SER A 15 10.49 -16.46 31.48
C SER A 15 10.78 -15.00 31.16
N VAL A 16 9.82 -14.32 30.53
CA VAL A 16 9.85 -12.85 30.34
C VAL A 16 9.16 -12.21 31.54
N VAL A 17 9.94 -11.48 32.33
CA VAL A 17 9.45 -10.63 33.42
C VAL A 17 8.88 -9.36 32.80
N LEU A 18 7.57 -9.17 32.93
CA LEU A 18 6.88 -7.92 32.59
C LEU A 18 7.15 -6.90 33.70
N THR A 19 8.03 -5.95 33.45
CA THR A 19 8.14 -4.71 34.23
C THR A 19 7.16 -3.68 33.66
N GLY A 20 6.09 -3.44 34.42
CA GLY A 20 5.11 -2.41 34.07
C GLY A 20 5.70 -1.00 34.25
N PHE A 21 5.70 -0.23 33.18
CA PHE A 21 5.92 1.21 33.22
C PHE A 21 4.59 1.94 33.34
N LEU A 22 4.32 2.45 34.55
CA LEU A 22 3.25 3.39 34.81
C LEU A 22 3.77 4.79 34.38
N LEU A 23 3.26 5.34 33.31
CA LEU A 23 3.43 6.74 32.94
C LEU A 23 2.18 7.52 33.39
N PRO A 24 2.34 8.60 34.19
CA PRO A 24 1.21 9.47 34.51
C PRO A 24 0.83 10.30 33.29
N GLY A 25 -0.43 10.25 32.88
CA GLY A 25 -0.98 11.04 31.81
C GLY A 25 -1.05 12.51 32.20
N ALA A 26 -0.39 13.36 31.42
CA ALA A 26 -0.62 14.80 31.43
C ALA A 26 -1.83 15.10 30.55
N VAL A 27 -2.93 15.51 31.18
CA VAL A 27 -4.12 16.03 30.51
C VAL A 27 -3.81 17.46 30.08
N ALA A 28 -3.53 17.66 28.80
CA ALA A 28 -3.51 19.00 28.21
C ALA A 28 -4.97 19.41 27.95
N LYS A 29 -5.39 20.46 28.64
CA LYS A 29 -6.69 21.10 28.50
C LYS A 29 -6.59 22.02 27.30
N ASP A 30 -7.12 21.63 26.16
CA ASP A 30 -7.26 22.49 24.99
C ASP A 30 -8.35 23.55 25.28
N GLU A 31 -7.88 24.75 25.45
CA GLU A 31 -8.70 25.97 25.59
C GLU A 31 -9.17 26.38 24.19
N VAL A 32 -10.47 26.23 23.95
CA VAL A 32 -11.15 26.68 22.73
C VAL A 32 -11.26 28.20 22.77
N PRO A 33 -10.68 28.95 21.83
CA PRO A 33 -10.92 30.39 21.75
C PRO A 33 -12.35 30.65 21.26
N ALA A 34 -13.09 31.41 22.04
CA ALA A 34 -14.42 31.88 21.70
C ALA A 34 -14.38 32.79 20.44
N PRO A 35 -15.39 32.69 19.55
CA PRO A 35 -15.48 33.60 18.41
C PRO A 35 -15.84 35.02 18.88
N ALA A 36 -14.97 35.97 18.55
CA ALA A 36 -15.24 37.39 18.72
C ALA A 36 -16.43 37.78 17.83
N SER A 37 -17.49 38.31 18.49
CA SER A 37 -18.62 38.92 17.82
C SER A 37 -18.18 40.22 17.16
N GLY A 38 -17.86 40.14 15.88
CA GLY A 38 -17.68 41.30 15.00
C GLY A 38 -19.03 41.74 14.47
N THR A 39 -19.58 42.82 15.01
CA THR A 39 -20.71 43.55 14.46
C THR A 39 -20.24 44.22 13.16
N ALA A 40 -20.60 43.72 12.02
CA ALA A 40 -20.44 44.40 10.73
C ALA A 40 -21.83 44.76 10.21
N SER A 41 -22.26 45.98 10.51
CA SER A 41 -23.26 46.68 9.71
C SER A 41 -22.63 47.07 8.37
N GLY A 42 -23.27 46.65 7.31
CA GLY A 42 -22.88 47.06 5.95
C GLY A 42 -23.56 46.16 4.93
N THR A 43 -24.88 46.36 4.74
CA THR A 43 -25.61 45.86 3.56
C THR A 43 -25.23 46.71 2.37
N ASP A 44 -24.14 46.39 1.73
CA ASP A 44 -23.85 46.88 0.38
C ASP A 44 -24.21 45.74 -0.57
N PHE A 45 -25.44 45.78 -1.07
CA PHE A 45 -25.88 44.93 -2.17
C PHE A 45 -25.18 45.41 -3.44
N GLN A 46 -23.95 45.00 -3.62
CA GLN A 46 -23.26 45.16 -4.89
C GLN A 46 -23.99 44.29 -5.94
N ALA A 47 -24.60 44.93 -6.89
CA ALA A 47 -25.27 44.28 -7.99
C ALA A 47 -24.28 43.28 -8.65
N PRO A 48 -24.72 42.08 -9.06
CA PRO A 48 -23.81 41.12 -9.67
C PRO A 48 -23.22 41.77 -10.93
N ALA A 49 -21.88 41.84 -10.96
CA ALA A 49 -21.15 42.31 -12.14
C ALA A 49 -21.54 41.40 -13.32
N VAL A 50 -22.15 42.00 -14.32
CA VAL A 50 -22.44 41.29 -15.59
C VAL A 50 -21.10 41.02 -16.24
N VAL A 51 -20.65 39.75 -16.18
CA VAL A 51 -19.44 39.31 -16.87
C VAL A 51 -19.77 39.28 -18.37
N ASP A 52 -19.12 40.15 -19.14
CA ASP A 52 -19.21 40.15 -20.59
C ASP A 52 -18.49 38.91 -21.14
N LEU A 53 -19.25 37.90 -21.54
CA LEU A 53 -18.74 36.63 -22.07
C LEU A 53 -17.97 36.79 -23.41
N THR A 54 -18.06 37.97 -24.05
CA THR A 54 -17.28 38.23 -25.27
C THR A 54 -15.81 38.53 -24.99
N GLN A 55 -15.43 38.80 -23.73
CA GLN A 55 -14.06 39.07 -23.31
C GLN A 55 -13.34 37.83 -22.75
N VAL A 56 -14.00 36.65 -22.75
CA VAL A 56 -13.33 35.42 -22.35
C VAL A 56 -12.32 35.06 -23.45
N PRO A 57 -11.01 35.03 -23.19
CA PRO A 57 -10.04 34.60 -24.17
C PRO A 57 -10.37 33.18 -24.63
N ALA A 58 -10.43 32.95 -25.93
CA ALA A 58 -10.65 31.62 -26.48
C ALA A 58 -9.60 30.67 -25.91
N GLU A 59 -10.04 29.66 -25.20
CA GLU A 59 -9.15 28.64 -24.64
C GLU A 59 -8.35 28.00 -25.79
N PRO A 60 -7.01 27.92 -25.69
CA PRO A 60 -6.22 27.33 -26.75
C PRO A 60 -6.68 25.88 -27.00
N PRO A 61 -6.73 25.40 -28.24
CA PRO A 61 -7.20 24.07 -28.55
C PRO A 61 -6.45 23.05 -27.72
N VAL A 62 -7.21 22.25 -26.93
CA VAL A 62 -6.66 21.18 -26.11
C VAL A 62 -5.96 20.19 -27.04
N GLN A 63 -4.64 20.15 -27.01
CA GLN A 63 -3.89 19.13 -27.74
C GLN A 63 -4.25 17.76 -27.15
N PRO A 64 -4.58 16.76 -28.00
CA PRO A 64 -4.81 15.42 -27.51
C PRO A 64 -3.58 14.97 -26.71
N ALA A 65 -3.82 14.49 -25.48
CA ALA A 65 -2.74 13.98 -24.65
C ALA A 65 -1.97 12.92 -25.44
N ARG A 66 -0.67 13.12 -25.61
CA ARG A 66 0.18 12.06 -26.17
C ARG A 66 0.02 10.83 -25.30
N PRO A 67 -0.23 9.64 -25.88
CA PRO A 67 -0.21 8.41 -25.13
C PRO A 67 1.10 8.37 -24.34
N ALA A 68 1.01 8.19 -23.03
CA ALA A 68 2.18 8.02 -22.19
C ALA A 68 3.04 6.90 -22.79
N ALA A 69 4.32 7.19 -23.04
CA ALA A 69 5.25 6.18 -23.52
C ALA A 69 5.17 5.02 -22.52
N ARG A 70 4.87 3.80 -23.02
CA ARG A 70 4.81 2.60 -22.19
C ARG A 70 6.18 2.47 -21.52
N GLU A 71 6.23 2.59 -20.22
CA GLU A 71 7.47 2.35 -19.48
C GLU A 71 7.86 0.89 -19.69
N LEU A 72 9.04 0.69 -20.28
CA LEU A 72 9.63 -0.63 -20.46
C LEU A 72 10.29 -1.08 -19.14
N PHE A 73 9.47 -1.30 -18.13
CA PHE A 73 9.89 -1.65 -16.78
C PHE A 73 8.80 -2.51 -16.12
N GLY A 74 9.22 -3.34 -15.19
CA GLY A 74 8.36 -4.24 -14.43
C GLY A 74 8.42 -5.67 -14.95
N ALA A 75 8.70 -6.62 -14.06
CA ALA A 75 8.63 -8.03 -14.37
C ALA A 75 7.20 -8.42 -14.77
N ASP A 76 7.06 -9.38 -15.66
CA ASP A 76 5.79 -10.00 -15.98
C ASP A 76 5.50 -11.08 -14.93
N CYS A 77 4.36 -10.98 -14.24
CA CYS A 77 4.01 -11.82 -13.11
C CYS A 77 2.65 -12.48 -13.32
N ASP A 78 2.62 -13.81 -13.29
CA ASP A 78 1.42 -14.61 -13.26
C ASP A 78 1.10 -15.02 -11.82
N THR A 79 -0.12 -14.78 -11.36
CA THR A 79 -0.55 -15.08 -9.99
C THR A 79 -1.63 -16.15 -10.01
N GLU A 80 -1.41 -17.22 -9.25
CA GLU A 80 -2.34 -18.34 -9.10
C GLU A 80 -2.82 -18.44 -7.63
N ILE A 81 -4.14 -18.43 -7.44
CA ILE A 81 -4.78 -18.57 -6.13
C ILE A 81 -5.40 -19.96 -6.05
N ASN A 82 -5.04 -20.71 -5.00
CA ASN A 82 -5.60 -22.03 -4.71
C ASN A 82 -6.06 -22.12 -3.26
N GLY A 83 -7.33 -21.79 -3.02
CA GLY A 83 -7.93 -21.76 -1.70
C GLY A 83 -7.24 -20.77 -0.77
N SER A 84 -6.50 -21.27 0.21
CA SER A 84 -5.78 -20.46 1.18
C SER A 84 -4.34 -20.10 0.77
N GLN A 85 -3.89 -20.55 -0.38
CA GLN A 85 -2.53 -20.34 -0.86
C GLN A 85 -2.52 -19.52 -2.14
N VAL A 86 -1.48 -18.75 -2.33
CA VAL A 86 -1.21 -18.02 -3.57
C VAL A 86 0.27 -18.16 -3.93
N VAL A 87 0.52 -18.32 -5.21
CA VAL A 87 1.87 -18.32 -5.79
C VAL A 87 1.88 -17.33 -6.95
N ALA A 88 2.96 -16.56 -7.06
CA ALA A 88 3.19 -15.68 -8.20
C ALA A 88 4.54 -16.02 -8.82
N PHE A 89 4.54 -16.21 -10.14
CA PHE A 89 5.74 -16.44 -10.94
C PHE A 89 6.06 -15.18 -11.72
N CYS A 90 7.19 -14.56 -11.42
CA CYS A 90 7.63 -13.34 -12.08
C CYS A 90 8.85 -13.59 -12.95
N HIS A 91 8.86 -13.00 -14.14
CA HIS A 91 9.98 -13.01 -15.08
C HIS A 91 10.29 -11.58 -15.54
N ASN A 92 11.52 -11.12 -15.30
CA ASN A 92 11.95 -9.80 -15.73
C ASN A 92 12.61 -9.85 -17.12
N GLY A 93 11.86 -9.43 -18.14
CA GLY A 93 12.36 -9.31 -19.51
C GLY A 93 13.14 -8.01 -19.81
N TYR A 94 13.29 -7.12 -18.83
CA TYR A 94 13.90 -5.80 -19.00
C TYR A 94 15.33 -5.73 -18.46
N PRO A 95 16.15 -4.76 -18.92
CA PRO A 95 17.54 -4.62 -18.48
C PRO A 95 17.70 -4.07 -17.06
N GLN A 96 16.64 -3.50 -16.48
CA GLN A 96 16.67 -2.94 -15.13
C GLN A 96 16.18 -3.97 -14.13
N THR A 97 16.78 -3.98 -12.93
CA THR A 97 16.31 -4.81 -11.81
C THR A 97 14.98 -4.28 -11.31
N ASP A 98 14.03 -5.18 -11.13
CA ASP A 98 12.73 -4.91 -10.53
C ASP A 98 12.68 -5.52 -9.11
N LEU A 99 12.21 -4.73 -8.14
CA LEU A 99 11.88 -5.21 -6.81
C LEU A 99 10.40 -5.58 -6.79
N VAL A 100 10.11 -6.86 -6.85
CA VAL A 100 8.74 -7.40 -6.84
C VAL A 100 8.32 -7.76 -5.42
N ARG A 101 7.06 -7.48 -5.09
CA ARG A 101 6.46 -7.84 -3.80
C ARG A 101 5.06 -8.38 -4.02
N LEU A 102 4.78 -9.55 -3.44
CA LEU A 102 3.45 -10.14 -3.46
C LEU A 102 2.62 -9.57 -2.31
N HIS A 103 1.42 -9.10 -2.63
CA HIS A 103 0.40 -8.67 -1.69
C HIS A 103 -0.75 -9.67 -1.71
N VAL A 104 -1.25 -10.01 -0.53
CA VAL A 104 -2.30 -11.01 -0.35
C VAL A 104 -3.39 -10.45 0.54
N GLU A 105 -4.61 -10.36 0.03
CA GLU A 105 -5.80 -10.02 0.81
C GLU A 105 -6.60 -11.28 1.14
N CYS A 106 -6.95 -11.42 2.40
CA CYS A 106 -7.70 -12.55 2.90
C CYS A 106 -9.21 -12.29 2.87
N ASP A 107 -10.02 -13.34 2.66
CA ASP A 107 -11.47 -13.20 2.54
C ASP A 107 -12.15 -12.85 3.86
N ARG A 108 -11.63 -13.34 4.98
CA ARG A 108 -12.23 -13.14 6.29
C ARG A 108 -11.71 -11.88 6.96
N TRP A 109 -12.59 -11.03 7.48
CA TRP A 109 -12.25 -9.77 8.14
C TRP A 109 -11.32 -9.91 9.35
N TRP A 110 -11.23 -11.09 9.94
CA TRP A 110 -10.34 -11.41 11.08
C TRP A 110 -9.05 -12.10 10.66
N ASP A 111 -8.92 -12.48 9.40
CA ASP A 111 -7.69 -13.03 8.83
C ASP A 111 -6.73 -11.89 8.50
N VAL A 112 -5.45 -12.15 8.57
CA VAL A 112 -4.44 -11.10 8.42
C VAL A 112 -3.95 -11.08 6.98
N ASP A 113 -4.16 -9.94 6.33
CA ASP A 113 -3.58 -9.66 5.02
C ASP A 113 -2.05 -9.69 5.12
N GLY A 114 -1.40 -10.18 4.10
CA GLY A 114 0.04 -10.39 4.09
C GLY A 114 0.74 -9.62 2.97
N ASP A 115 1.80 -8.89 3.34
CA ASP A 115 2.75 -8.33 2.40
C ASP A 115 4.03 -9.13 2.45
N GLY A 116 4.38 -9.77 1.33
CA GLY A 116 5.65 -10.47 1.19
C GLY A 116 6.85 -9.53 1.29
N ALA A 117 8.04 -10.08 1.49
CA ALA A 117 9.27 -9.32 1.35
C ALA A 117 9.47 -8.91 -0.12
N ALA A 118 10.05 -7.72 -0.35
CA ALA A 118 10.45 -7.32 -1.69
C ALA A 118 11.65 -8.18 -2.13
N VAL A 119 11.57 -8.74 -3.35
CA VAL A 119 12.61 -9.59 -3.95
C VAL A 119 13.11 -8.96 -5.23
N ALA A 120 14.44 -8.85 -5.37
CA ALA A 120 15.05 -8.31 -6.56
C ALA A 120 15.07 -9.35 -7.70
N VAL A 121 14.54 -8.96 -8.85
CA VAL A 121 14.56 -9.77 -10.07
C VAL A 121 15.40 -9.04 -11.10
N GLY A 122 16.63 -9.50 -11.29
CA GLY A 122 17.55 -8.94 -12.27
C GLY A 122 17.12 -9.21 -13.71
N PRO A 123 17.84 -8.67 -14.73
CA PRO A 123 17.57 -8.91 -16.13
C PRO A 123 17.52 -10.39 -16.48
N ALA A 124 16.51 -10.80 -17.22
CA ALA A 124 16.21 -12.19 -17.58
C ALA A 124 16.02 -13.13 -16.37
N GLY A 125 15.93 -12.55 -15.15
CA GLY A 125 15.73 -13.29 -13.91
C GLY A 125 14.30 -13.79 -13.76
N ARG A 126 14.15 -14.80 -12.91
CA ARG A 126 12.84 -15.35 -12.52
C ARG A 126 12.80 -15.54 -11.02
N VAL A 127 11.61 -15.38 -10.44
CA VAL A 127 11.38 -15.61 -9.02
C VAL A 127 9.97 -16.18 -8.83
N GLU A 128 9.84 -17.01 -7.83
CA GLU A 128 8.56 -17.48 -7.31
C GLU A 128 8.33 -16.80 -5.96
N LEU A 129 7.17 -16.17 -5.82
CA LEU A 129 6.69 -15.58 -4.58
C LEU A 129 5.51 -16.40 -4.08
N SER A 130 5.40 -16.61 -2.79
CA SER A 130 4.29 -17.34 -2.20
C SER A 130 3.72 -16.63 -0.98
N GLY A 131 2.42 -16.80 -0.78
CA GLY A 131 1.70 -16.25 0.34
C GLY A 131 0.55 -17.16 0.75
N ARG A 132 -0.04 -16.89 1.92
CA ARG A 132 -1.18 -17.67 2.40
C ARG A 132 -2.03 -16.89 3.39
N CYS A 133 -3.32 -17.18 3.39
CA CYS A 133 -4.27 -16.84 4.42
C CYS A 133 -4.53 -18.05 5.34
N TRP A 134 -5.16 -17.84 6.46
CA TRP A 134 -5.64 -18.95 7.32
C TRP A 134 -6.83 -19.66 6.70
N LYS A 135 -7.63 -18.91 5.95
CA LYS A 135 -8.77 -19.40 5.17
C LYS A 135 -8.55 -19.11 3.69
N GLU A 136 -9.53 -18.59 3.00
CA GLU A 136 -9.46 -18.31 1.58
C GLU A 136 -8.74 -16.98 1.30
N VAL A 137 -7.95 -16.96 0.23
CA VAL A 137 -7.43 -15.73 -0.36
C VAL A 137 -8.55 -15.06 -1.15
N ARG A 138 -8.79 -13.77 -0.91
CA ARG A 138 -9.74 -12.95 -1.66
C ARG A 138 -9.13 -12.45 -2.96
N SER A 139 -7.95 -11.85 -2.85
CA SER A 139 -7.20 -11.31 -3.97
C SER A 139 -5.71 -11.32 -3.69
N ALA A 140 -4.92 -11.32 -4.77
CA ALA A 140 -3.48 -11.17 -4.68
C ALA A 140 -2.96 -10.42 -5.90
N TRP A 141 -1.92 -9.61 -5.72
CA TRP A 141 -1.26 -8.88 -6.79
C TRP A 141 0.21 -8.68 -6.47
N VAL A 142 0.99 -8.36 -7.51
CA VAL A 142 2.40 -8.04 -7.37
C VAL A 142 2.62 -6.56 -7.62
N SER A 143 3.35 -5.90 -6.73
CA SER A 143 3.83 -4.54 -6.95
C SER A 143 5.28 -4.54 -7.42
N HIS A 144 5.64 -3.51 -8.17
CA HIS A 144 6.92 -3.32 -8.84
C HIS A 144 7.59 -2.04 -8.39
N GLN A 145 8.89 -2.09 -8.09
CA GLN A 145 9.66 -0.92 -7.69
C GLN A 145 11.04 -0.97 -8.32
N ARG A 146 11.51 0.17 -8.84
CA ARG A 146 12.89 0.30 -9.30
C ARG A 146 13.86 0.26 -8.13
N GLN A 147 14.96 -0.43 -8.34
CA GLN A 147 16.06 -0.47 -7.37
C GLN A 147 16.91 0.79 -7.47
#